data_4d38d53ad16dbac024aac419b06dbd29
#
_entry.id   4d38d53ad16dbac024aac419b06dbd29
#
_cell.length_a   1.000
_cell.length_b   1.000
_cell.length_c   1.000
_cell.angle_alpha   90.00
_cell.angle_beta   90.00
_cell.angle_gamma   90.00
#
_symmetry.space_group_name_H-M   'P 1'
#
loop_
_entity.id
_entity.type
_entity.pdbx_description
1 polymer ?
#
loop_
_entity_poly.entity_id
_entity_poly.type
_entity_poly.pdbx_seq_one_letter_code
_entity_poly.pdbx_strand_id
1 'polypeptide(L)'
;MSRISDTQIVRRPLLDRCHADRDDSEANRARWDDPAARLLLIDPYDKVVLAHGRVVAVPTEGERDDQHDLLLGVIDGVPWFARRTSEPRPEARSLRAVDLVPVDRELVMSAVATLAWHESNPLCPRCGQTTRITSGGPARVCPQGHHVFPRIDPAIITAVLDDEDRIVLARQRSWEPHRRSVLAGFVEAGEPAEHAVVREVAEETTLTITSACYIGSQAWPFPRSLMF
;
A
#
# COMPACT_ATOMS: atom_id res chain seq x y z
N MET A 1 -7.61 -13.07 -31.51
CA MET A 1 -7.68 -13.22 -30.04
C MET A 1 -6.39 -13.86 -29.54
N SER A 2 -5.41 -13.08 -29.17
CA SER A 2 -4.23 -13.58 -28.46
C SER A 2 -4.68 -13.96 -27.05
N ARG A 3 -4.63 -15.26 -26.71
CA ARG A 3 -4.87 -15.73 -25.35
C ARG A 3 -3.79 -15.11 -24.46
N ILE A 4 -4.19 -14.20 -23.58
CA ILE A 4 -3.35 -13.86 -22.44
C ILE A 4 -3.09 -15.19 -21.75
N SER A 5 -1.84 -15.60 -21.65
CA SER A 5 -1.50 -16.90 -21.10
C SER A 5 -1.96 -16.93 -19.63
N ASP A 6 -2.74 -17.91 -19.26
CA ASP A 6 -3.29 -18.11 -17.90
C ASP A 6 -2.21 -18.34 -16.82
N THR A 7 -0.94 -18.17 -17.16
CA THR A 7 0.17 -18.40 -16.24
C THR A 7 0.60 -17.10 -15.62
N GLN A 8 -0.07 -16.71 -14.55
CA GLN A 8 0.47 -15.66 -13.67
C GLN A 8 1.75 -16.18 -13.00
N ILE A 9 2.88 -15.54 -13.30
CA ILE A 9 4.13 -15.83 -12.60
C ILE A 9 4.01 -15.25 -11.20
N VAL A 10 3.69 -16.09 -10.23
CA VAL A 10 3.73 -15.72 -8.81
C VAL A 10 5.19 -15.59 -8.39
N ARG A 11 5.67 -14.37 -8.23
CA ARG A 11 6.98 -14.10 -7.64
C ARG A 11 6.88 -14.20 -6.12
N ARG A 12 7.92 -14.71 -5.47
CA ARG A 12 8.01 -14.65 -4.01
C ARG A 12 8.03 -13.18 -3.59
N PRO A 13 7.33 -12.82 -2.47
CA PRO A 13 7.47 -11.51 -1.86
C PRO A 13 8.95 -11.23 -1.57
N LEU A 14 9.42 -10.03 -1.81
CA LEU A 14 10.78 -9.63 -1.47
C LEU A 14 10.91 -9.35 0.03
N LEU A 15 9.84 -8.86 0.64
CA LEU A 15 9.76 -8.50 2.05
C LEU A 15 9.22 -9.67 2.87
N ASP A 16 10.06 -10.28 3.71
CA ASP A 16 9.61 -11.16 4.79
C ASP A 16 9.02 -10.30 5.91
N ARG A 17 7.74 -10.45 6.15
CA ARG A 17 7.00 -9.65 7.16
C ARG A 17 7.16 -10.17 8.59
N CYS A 18 8.08 -11.10 8.84
CA CYS A 18 8.41 -11.65 10.16
C CYS A 18 7.18 -12.21 10.91
N HIS A 19 6.28 -12.90 10.21
CA HIS A 19 5.01 -13.34 10.78
C HIS A 19 5.16 -14.21 12.03
N ALA A 20 6.22 -15.05 12.09
CA ALA A 20 6.43 -16.02 13.16
C ALA A 20 6.75 -15.37 14.53
N ASP A 21 7.41 -14.21 14.53
CA ASP A 21 7.97 -13.57 15.73
C ASP A 21 7.80 -12.05 15.79
N ARG A 22 6.93 -11.49 14.94
CA ARG A 22 6.68 -10.04 14.94
C ARG A 22 6.00 -9.52 16.22
N ASP A 23 5.37 -10.42 17.00
CA ASP A 23 4.77 -10.10 18.30
C ASP A 23 5.81 -10.14 19.44
N ASP A 24 7.00 -10.66 19.18
CA ASP A 24 8.10 -10.74 20.12
C ASP A 24 8.87 -9.40 20.18
N SER A 25 8.77 -8.74 21.32
CA SER A 25 9.43 -7.44 21.54
C SER A 25 10.95 -7.54 21.59
N GLU A 26 11.50 -8.66 22.07
CA GLU A 26 12.94 -8.90 22.11
C GLU A 26 13.51 -9.13 20.71
N ALA A 27 12.83 -9.94 19.90
CA ALA A 27 13.17 -10.13 18.49
C ALA A 27 13.12 -8.81 17.70
N ASN A 28 12.10 -7.96 17.94
CA ASN A 28 11.99 -6.67 17.27
C ASN A 28 13.06 -5.68 17.73
N ARG A 29 13.47 -5.72 19.01
CA ARG A 29 14.61 -4.95 19.52
C ARG A 29 15.93 -5.42 18.88
N ALA A 30 16.17 -6.71 18.85
CA ALA A 30 17.37 -7.27 18.19
C ALA A 30 17.47 -6.87 16.72
N ARG A 31 16.33 -6.81 16.00
CA ARG A 31 16.28 -6.30 14.61
C ARG A 31 16.60 -4.81 14.52
N TRP A 32 16.13 -4.02 15.49
CA TRP A 32 16.40 -2.58 15.51
C TRP A 32 17.88 -2.30 15.79
N ASP A 33 18.48 -3.07 16.68
CA ASP A 33 19.90 -2.94 17.10
C ASP A 33 20.88 -3.56 16.08
N ASP A 34 20.36 -4.22 15.03
CA ASP A 34 21.21 -4.75 13.96
C ASP A 34 21.89 -3.61 13.20
N PRO A 35 23.22 -3.58 13.07
CA PRO A 35 23.95 -2.53 12.35
C PRO A 35 23.59 -2.42 10.86
N ALA A 36 23.03 -3.49 10.28
CA ALA A 36 22.50 -3.47 8.93
C ALA A 36 21.08 -2.86 8.82
N ALA A 37 20.36 -2.72 9.95
CA ALA A 37 18.99 -2.22 9.96
C ALA A 37 18.85 -0.85 9.31
N ARG A 38 17.72 -0.62 8.67
CA ARG A 38 17.42 0.60 7.92
C ARG A 38 16.07 1.17 8.34
N LEU A 39 16.04 2.48 8.51
CA LEU A 39 14.84 3.26 8.82
C LEU A 39 14.45 4.10 7.61
N LEU A 40 13.28 3.83 7.05
CA LEU A 40 12.67 4.59 5.98
C LEU A 40 11.85 5.74 6.57
N LEU A 41 12.18 6.96 6.20
CA LEU A 41 11.49 8.16 6.63
C LEU A 41 10.44 8.57 5.59
N ILE A 42 9.18 8.62 6.01
CA ILE A 42 8.04 9.06 5.20
C ILE A 42 7.60 10.43 5.70
N ASP A 43 7.47 11.41 4.81
CA ASP A 43 7.03 12.75 5.20
C ASP A 43 5.50 12.83 5.46
N PRO A 44 4.97 13.91 6.05
CA PRO A 44 3.53 14.03 6.35
C PRO A 44 2.61 13.98 5.12
N TYR A 45 3.16 14.08 3.91
CA TYR A 45 2.42 14.02 2.63
C TYR A 45 2.65 12.72 1.86
N ASP A 46 3.05 11.65 2.55
CA ASP A 46 3.35 10.33 1.95
C ASP A 46 4.46 10.35 0.88
N LYS A 47 5.43 11.26 1.04
CA LYS A 47 6.56 11.37 0.13
C LYS A 47 7.81 10.74 0.72
N VAL A 48 8.74 10.37 -0.16
CA VAL A 48 10.04 9.77 0.18
C VAL A 48 11.19 10.51 -0.49
N VAL A 49 12.34 10.48 0.13
CA VAL A 49 13.58 10.98 -0.48
C VAL A 49 14.16 9.90 -1.39
N LEU A 50 14.58 10.33 -2.58
CA LEU A 50 15.25 9.46 -3.55
C LEU A 50 16.64 9.99 -3.86
N ALA A 51 17.59 9.07 -3.99
CA ALA A 51 18.92 9.32 -4.53
C ALA A 51 19.24 8.26 -5.59
N HIS A 52 19.68 8.69 -6.76
CA HIS A 52 20.00 7.80 -7.89
C HIS A 52 18.90 6.79 -8.21
N GLY A 53 17.63 7.23 -8.13
CA GLY A 53 16.47 6.37 -8.41
C GLY A 53 16.13 5.34 -7.33
N ARG A 54 16.79 5.37 -6.18
CA ARG A 54 16.57 4.47 -5.04
C ARG A 54 16.05 5.24 -3.84
N VAL A 55 15.24 4.59 -2.99
CA VAL A 55 14.80 5.18 -1.72
C VAL A 55 15.99 5.40 -0.78
N VAL A 56 15.99 6.54 -0.12
CA VAL A 56 16.99 6.85 0.90
C VAL A 56 16.46 6.42 2.25
N ALA A 57 17.19 5.52 2.91
CA ALA A 57 16.96 5.16 4.29
C ALA A 57 18.17 5.55 5.14
N VAL A 58 17.95 5.73 6.43
CA VAL A 58 19.00 6.02 7.41
C VAL A 58 19.25 4.78 8.29
N PRO A 59 20.41 4.64 8.94
CA PRO A 59 20.58 3.64 10.00
C PRO A 59 19.55 3.82 11.11
N THR A 60 19.20 2.75 11.81
CA THR A 60 18.49 2.82 13.08
C THR A 60 19.44 3.30 14.17
N GLU A 61 18.99 4.20 15.04
CA GLU A 61 19.79 4.76 16.11
C GLU A 61 18.97 4.93 17.39
N GLY A 62 19.62 4.78 18.55
CA GLY A 62 19.01 4.96 19.85
C GLY A 62 17.96 3.89 20.20
N GLU A 63 17.17 4.17 21.20
CA GLU A 63 16.10 3.26 21.62
C GLU A 63 14.91 3.31 20.64
N ARG A 64 14.39 2.12 20.27
CA ARG A 64 13.24 2.00 19.39
C ARG A 64 11.96 2.54 20.07
N ASP A 65 11.25 3.39 19.40
CA ASP A 65 9.91 3.81 19.79
C ASP A 65 8.85 2.88 19.14
N ASP A 66 8.28 1.98 19.94
CA ASP A 66 7.28 1.01 19.48
C ASP A 66 6.00 1.63 18.92
N GLN A 67 5.75 2.92 19.18
CA GLN A 67 4.58 3.63 18.69
C GLN A 67 4.85 4.44 17.42
N HIS A 68 6.11 4.60 17.04
CA HIS A 68 6.51 5.39 15.87
C HIS A 68 7.40 4.60 14.89
N ASP A 69 8.17 3.60 15.36
CA ASP A 69 9.10 2.80 14.57
C ASP A 69 8.49 1.47 14.16
N LEU A 70 7.82 1.47 13.01
CA LEU A 70 7.09 0.31 12.52
C LEU A 70 8.03 -0.66 11.81
N LEU A 71 8.06 -1.92 12.23
CA LEU A 71 8.74 -2.97 11.50
C LEU A 71 7.99 -3.26 10.20
N LEU A 72 8.64 -3.04 9.07
CA LEU A 72 8.14 -3.45 7.75
C LEU A 72 8.40 -4.94 7.51
N GLY A 73 9.59 -5.40 7.85
CA GLY A 73 10.06 -6.77 7.66
C GLY A 73 11.55 -6.85 7.39
N VAL A 74 11.98 -7.95 6.77
CA VAL A 74 13.38 -8.23 6.43
C VAL A 74 13.51 -8.48 4.93
N ILE A 75 14.51 -7.89 4.29
CA ILE A 75 14.89 -8.15 2.89
C ILE A 75 16.35 -8.53 2.84
N ASP A 76 16.66 -9.71 2.31
CA ASP A 76 18.03 -10.23 2.19
C ASP A 76 18.81 -10.15 3.51
N GLY A 77 18.14 -10.47 4.63
CA GLY A 77 18.74 -10.41 5.96
C GLY A 77 18.79 -9.01 6.59
N VAL A 78 18.41 -7.95 5.88
CA VAL A 78 18.41 -6.57 6.37
C VAL A 78 17.05 -6.23 6.96
N PRO A 79 16.93 -5.86 8.25
CA PRO A 79 15.70 -5.36 8.85
C PRO A 79 15.35 -3.96 8.35
N TRP A 80 14.06 -3.76 8.04
CA TRP A 80 13.54 -2.48 7.57
C TRP A 80 12.43 -1.98 8.48
N PHE A 81 12.57 -0.73 8.88
CA PHE A 81 11.58 0.00 9.67
C PHE A 81 11.09 1.23 8.92
N ALA A 82 9.96 1.77 9.35
CA ALA A 82 9.43 3.02 8.85
C ALA A 82 9.01 3.94 9.99
N ARG A 83 9.22 5.25 9.81
CA ARG A 83 8.78 6.32 10.71
C ARG A 83 8.22 7.48 9.90
N ARG A 84 7.15 8.08 10.41
CA ARG A 84 6.63 9.35 9.90
C ARG A 84 7.48 10.50 10.43
N THR A 85 7.91 11.42 9.57
CA THR A 85 8.54 12.66 10.03
C THR A 85 7.49 13.69 10.44
N SER A 86 7.82 14.57 11.39
CA SER A 86 6.94 15.66 11.82
C SER A 86 6.85 16.78 10.78
N GLU A 87 7.91 16.97 10.01
CA GLU A 87 8.02 18.06 9.05
C GLU A 87 8.15 17.53 7.61
N PRO A 88 7.63 18.30 6.63
CA PRO A 88 7.83 18.01 5.22
C PRO A 88 9.32 18.02 4.86
N ARG A 89 9.70 17.17 3.92
CA ARG A 89 11.05 17.12 3.38
C ARG A 89 11.06 17.71 1.95
N PRO A 90 11.69 18.85 1.73
CA PRO A 90 11.62 19.55 0.42
C PRO A 90 12.12 18.73 -0.76
N GLU A 91 13.09 17.83 -0.50
CA GLU A 91 13.66 16.91 -1.49
C GLU A 91 12.80 15.68 -1.76
N ALA A 92 11.76 15.41 -0.91
CA ALA A 92 10.93 14.23 -1.04
C ALA A 92 10.02 14.28 -2.27
N ARG A 93 9.78 13.12 -2.88
CA ARG A 93 8.97 12.93 -4.07
C ARG A 93 7.74 12.08 -3.78
N SER A 94 6.64 12.42 -4.46
CA SER A 94 5.41 11.63 -4.41
C SER A 94 5.59 10.31 -5.13
N LEU A 95 5.11 9.23 -4.52
CA LEU A 95 5.12 7.89 -5.12
C LEU A 95 4.30 7.78 -6.40
N ARG A 96 3.35 8.69 -6.60
CA ARG A 96 2.56 8.76 -7.84
C ARG A 96 3.35 9.30 -9.03
N ALA A 97 4.48 9.96 -8.77
CA ALA A 97 5.28 10.66 -9.76
C ALA A 97 6.63 10.00 -10.05
N VAL A 98 6.93 8.87 -9.40
CA VAL A 98 8.22 8.20 -9.53
C VAL A 98 8.05 6.72 -9.86
N ASP A 99 8.94 6.22 -10.72
CA ASP A 99 9.06 4.80 -10.96
C ASP A 99 10.16 4.23 -10.06
N LEU A 100 9.78 3.25 -9.23
CA LEU A 100 10.66 2.61 -8.26
C LEU A 100 10.95 1.19 -8.69
N VAL A 101 12.17 0.74 -8.43
CA VAL A 101 12.50 -0.68 -8.53
C VAL A 101 11.59 -1.51 -7.61
N PRO A 102 11.30 -2.78 -7.92
CA PRO A 102 10.31 -3.58 -7.19
C PRO A 102 10.50 -3.61 -5.68
N VAL A 103 11.73 -3.75 -5.21
CA VAL A 103 12.03 -3.80 -3.76
C VAL A 103 11.72 -2.48 -3.06
N ASP A 104 12.11 -1.36 -3.64
CA ASP A 104 11.84 -0.03 -3.08
C ASP A 104 10.34 0.27 -3.10
N ARG A 105 9.66 -0.14 -4.17
CA ARG A 105 8.20 -0.01 -4.29
C ARG A 105 7.49 -0.79 -3.18
N GLU A 106 7.85 -2.06 -2.94
CA GLU A 106 7.24 -2.89 -1.91
C GLU A 106 7.44 -2.29 -0.51
N LEU A 107 8.64 -1.84 -0.17
CA LEU A 107 8.96 -1.16 1.09
C LEU A 107 8.13 0.10 1.29
N VAL A 108 8.15 1.00 0.31
CA VAL A 108 7.50 2.31 0.45
C VAL A 108 5.98 2.19 0.45
N MET A 109 5.40 1.31 -0.38
CA MET A 109 3.96 1.06 -0.36
C MET A 109 3.51 0.48 0.98
N SER A 110 4.29 -0.44 1.57
CA SER A 110 4.01 -0.99 2.90
C SER A 110 4.12 0.08 3.99
N ALA A 111 5.17 0.91 3.94
CA ALA A 111 5.37 1.99 4.90
C ALA A 111 4.23 3.02 4.86
N VAL A 112 3.91 3.55 3.67
CA VAL A 112 2.84 4.54 3.50
C VAL A 112 1.49 3.99 3.94
N ALA A 113 1.13 2.78 3.49
CA ALA A 113 -0.14 2.15 3.86
C ALA A 113 -0.30 2.01 5.38
N THR A 114 0.76 1.52 6.06
CA THR A 114 0.70 1.26 7.51
C THR A 114 0.70 2.55 8.32
N LEU A 115 1.56 3.51 7.98
CA LEU A 115 1.63 4.81 8.66
C LEU A 115 0.32 5.60 8.51
N ALA A 116 -0.20 5.73 7.29
CA ALA A 116 -1.47 6.42 7.05
C ALA A 116 -2.66 5.76 7.76
N TRP A 117 -2.65 4.42 7.87
CA TRP A 117 -3.66 3.71 8.64
C TRP A 117 -3.57 4.04 10.13
N HIS A 118 -2.38 4.07 10.73
CA HIS A 118 -2.20 4.41 12.14
C HIS A 118 -2.68 5.82 12.48
N GLU A 119 -2.40 6.79 11.61
CA GLU A 119 -2.84 8.18 11.76
C GLU A 119 -4.37 8.32 11.72
N SER A 120 -5.01 7.58 10.81
CA SER A 120 -6.46 7.67 10.61
C SER A 120 -7.28 6.80 11.57
N ASN A 121 -6.65 5.91 12.35
CA ASN A 121 -7.35 4.94 13.20
C ASN A 121 -6.82 4.90 14.65
N PRO A 122 -6.73 6.04 15.36
CA PRO A 122 -6.22 6.06 16.72
C PRO A 122 -7.20 5.47 17.74
N LEU A 123 -8.48 5.34 17.38
CA LEU A 123 -9.54 4.88 18.29
C LEU A 123 -10.03 3.47 17.91
N CYS A 124 -10.43 2.72 18.92
CA CYS A 124 -11.04 1.41 18.76
C CYS A 124 -12.47 1.53 18.20
N PRO A 125 -12.79 0.91 17.05
CA PRO A 125 -14.13 1.02 16.45
C PRO A 125 -15.23 0.32 17.27
N ARG A 126 -14.86 -0.52 18.27
CA ARG A 126 -15.83 -1.24 19.12
C ARG A 126 -16.16 -0.49 20.40
N CYS A 127 -15.20 0.21 21.02
CA CYS A 127 -15.40 0.83 22.34
C CYS A 127 -14.97 2.30 22.41
N GLY A 128 -14.48 2.90 21.32
CA GLY A 128 -14.08 4.30 21.25
C GLY A 128 -12.79 4.67 22.00
N GLN A 129 -12.17 3.73 22.72
CA GLN A 129 -10.95 4.02 23.48
C GLN A 129 -9.73 4.12 22.58
N THR A 130 -8.75 4.93 22.99
CA THR A 130 -7.45 5.03 22.30
C THR A 130 -6.77 3.67 22.22
N THR A 131 -6.18 3.38 21.07
CA THR A 131 -5.44 2.16 20.82
C THR A 131 -3.93 2.44 20.77
N ARG A 132 -3.13 1.43 21.10
CA ARG A 132 -1.67 1.45 20.89
C ARG A 132 -1.27 0.49 19.76
N ILE A 133 -0.16 0.78 19.11
CA ILE A 133 0.42 -0.09 18.10
C ILE A 133 0.95 -1.37 18.76
N THR A 134 0.79 -2.50 18.10
CA THR A 134 1.27 -3.81 18.54
C THR A 134 1.77 -4.64 17.36
N SER A 135 2.32 -5.82 17.63
CA SER A 135 2.84 -6.73 16.61
C SER A 135 3.88 -6.10 15.68
N GLY A 136 4.71 -5.20 16.22
CA GLY A 136 5.73 -4.49 15.45
C GLY A 136 5.19 -3.48 14.43
N GLY A 137 3.87 -3.33 14.27
CA GLY A 137 3.28 -2.36 13.34
C GLY A 137 1.93 -2.72 12.72
N PRO A 138 1.63 -3.97 12.32
CA PRO A 138 0.44 -4.28 11.51
C PRO A 138 -0.86 -4.40 12.30
N ALA A 139 -0.87 -4.13 13.59
CA ALA A 139 -2.06 -4.15 14.42
C ALA A 139 -2.06 -3.04 15.48
N ARG A 140 -3.23 -2.77 16.02
CA ARG A 140 -3.45 -1.92 17.20
C ARG A 140 -4.31 -2.69 18.20
N VAL A 141 -4.19 -2.35 19.48
CA VAL A 141 -4.99 -2.95 20.55
C VAL A 141 -5.46 -1.85 21.51
N CYS A 142 -6.72 -1.90 21.94
CA CYS A 142 -7.24 -1.01 22.99
C CYS A 142 -7.04 -1.61 24.40
N PRO A 143 -7.23 -0.82 25.49
CA PRO A 143 -7.11 -1.31 26.86
C PRO A 143 -8.06 -2.47 27.21
N GLN A 144 -9.15 -2.65 26.46
CA GLN A 144 -10.08 -3.77 26.61
C GLN A 144 -9.69 -5.02 25.80
N GLY A 145 -8.51 -5.03 25.17
CA GLY A 145 -8.02 -6.15 24.40
C GLY A 145 -8.64 -6.31 23.00
N HIS A 146 -9.40 -5.34 22.49
CA HIS A 146 -9.89 -5.40 21.11
C HIS A 146 -8.74 -5.11 20.15
N HIS A 147 -8.45 -6.07 19.27
CA HIS A 147 -7.52 -5.88 18.18
C HIS A 147 -8.18 -5.15 17.01
N VAL A 148 -7.42 -4.27 16.38
CA VAL A 148 -7.79 -3.51 15.17
C VAL A 148 -6.71 -3.74 14.13
N PHE A 149 -7.13 -4.09 12.92
CA PHE A 149 -6.25 -4.37 11.78
C PHE A 149 -6.43 -3.32 10.69
N PRO A 150 -5.44 -3.15 9.79
CA PRO A 150 -5.55 -2.23 8.67
C PRO A 150 -6.79 -2.50 7.81
N ARG A 151 -7.52 -1.44 7.52
CA ARG A 151 -8.57 -1.47 6.51
C ARG A 151 -7.94 -1.29 5.13
N ILE A 152 -8.36 -2.12 4.20
CA ILE A 152 -8.01 -2.02 2.79
C ILE A 152 -9.32 -1.92 2.02
N ASP A 153 -9.44 -0.91 1.15
CA ASP A 153 -10.63 -0.70 0.34
C ASP A 153 -10.39 -1.34 -1.05
N PRO A 154 -11.14 -2.41 -1.39
CA PRO A 154 -11.02 -3.06 -2.70
C PRO A 154 -11.58 -2.15 -3.79
N ALA A 155 -10.86 -2.08 -4.91
CA ALA A 155 -11.29 -1.35 -6.09
C ALA A 155 -10.93 -2.14 -7.35
N ILE A 156 -11.68 -1.95 -8.42
CA ILE A 156 -11.29 -2.43 -9.74
C ILE A 156 -10.52 -1.33 -10.50
N ILE A 157 -9.61 -1.77 -11.37
CA ILE A 157 -9.00 -0.95 -12.40
C ILE A 157 -9.03 -1.76 -13.70
N THR A 158 -9.69 -1.25 -14.74
CA THR A 158 -9.99 -2.06 -15.91
C THR A 158 -9.64 -1.38 -17.22
N ALA A 159 -8.97 -2.11 -18.11
CA ALA A 159 -8.78 -1.74 -19.50
C ALA A 159 -9.96 -2.31 -20.32
N VAL A 160 -10.86 -1.45 -20.74
CA VAL A 160 -11.97 -1.82 -21.62
C VAL A 160 -11.49 -1.72 -23.07
N LEU A 161 -11.54 -2.83 -23.80
CA LEU A 161 -11.10 -2.93 -25.19
C LEU A 161 -12.29 -3.25 -26.10
N ASP A 162 -12.26 -2.73 -27.32
CA ASP A 162 -13.16 -3.16 -28.40
C ASP A 162 -12.52 -4.27 -29.26
N ASP A 163 -13.23 -4.71 -30.30
CA ASP A 163 -12.81 -5.78 -31.20
C ASP A 163 -11.57 -5.39 -32.05
N GLU A 164 -11.21 -4.11 -32.13
CA GLU A 164 -10.01 -3.60 -32.81
C GLU A 164 -8.86 -3.25 -31.85
N ASP A 165 -8.91 -3.76 -30.60
CA ASP A 165 -7.91 -3.51 -29.55
C ASP A 165 -7.77 -2.02 -29.14
N ARG A 166 -8.79 -1.19 -29.39
CA ARG A 166 -8.80 0.20 -28.92
C ARG A 166 -9.26 0.26 -27.46
N ILE A 167 -8.57 1.06 -26.67
CA ILE A 167 -8.84 1.18 -25.24
C ILE A 167 -9.73 2.39 -24.93
N VAL A 168 -10.68 2.22 -24.02
CA VAL A 168 -11.46 3.30 -23.44
C VAL A 168 -10.61 4.04 -22.40
N LEU A 169 -10.48 5.35 -22.58
CA LEU A 169 -9.83 6.23 -21.62
C LEU A 169 -10.80 7.35 -21.19
N ALA A 170 -10.90 7.55 -19.89
CA ALA A 170 -11.72 8.59 -19.28
C ALA A 170 -10.88 9.71 -18.65
N ARG A 171 -11.54 10.85 -18.40
CA ARG A 171 -10.96 11.98 -17.69
C ARG A 171 -11.98 12.56 -16.72
N GLN A 172 -11.61 12.69 -15.47
CA GLN A 172 -12.40 13.47 -14.52
C GLN A 172 -12.35 14.98 -14.90
N ARG A 173 -13.45 15.69 -14.69
CA ARG A 173 -13.55 17.13 -15.02
C ARG A 173 -12.50 17.99 -14.30
N SER A 174 -12.08 17.58 -13.11
CA SER A 174 -11.08 18.27 -12.29
C SER A 174 -9.62 18.02 -12.71
N TRP A 175 -9.40 17.07 -13.64
CA TRP A 175 -8.03 16.77 -14.09
C TRP A 175 -7.57 17.74 -15.18
N GLU A 176 -6.25 17.89 -15.30
CA GLU A 176 -5.62 18.59 -16.41
C GLU A 176 -6.12 18.08 -17.77
N PRO A 177 -6.25 18.95 -18.78
CA PRO A 177 -6.88 18.60 -20.06
C PRO A 177 -6.29 17.40 -20.78
N HIS A 178 -5.00 17.14 -20.60
CA HIS A 178 -4.27 16.02 -21.25
C HIS A 178 -4.20 14.73 -20.42
N ARG A 179 -4.63 14.77 -19.16
CA ARG A 179 -4.61 13.60 -18.30
C ARG A 179 -5.78 12.69 -18.62
N ARG A 180 -5.48 11.42 -18.88
CA ARG A 180 -6.43 10.32 -19.11
C ARG A 180 -6.05 9.14 -18.24
N SER A 181 -7.01 8.29 -17.92
CA SER A 181 -6.81 7.02 -17.22
C SER A 181 -7.78 5.98 -17.77
N VAL A 182 -7.48 4.72 -17.54
CA VAL A 182 -8.45 3.64 -17.62
C VAL A 182 -9.51 3.83 -16.52
N LEU A 183 -10.62 3.09 -16.61
CA LEU A 183 -11.73 3.17 -15.66
C LEU A 183 -11.34 2.48 -14.35
N ALA A 184 -11.82 3.00 -13.24
CA ALA A 184 -11.57 2.44 -11.92
C ALA A 184 -12.69 2.86 -10.96
N GLY A 185 -13.14 1.93 -10.11
CA GLY A 185 -14.17 2.20 -9.13
C GLY A 185 -14.07 1.28 -7.92
N PHE A 186 -14.75 1.62 -6.85
CA PHE A 186 -14.74 0.80 -5.65
C PHE A 186 -15.66 -0.41 -5.79
N VAL A 187 -15.22 -1.53 -5.22
CA VAL A 187 -16.07 -2.70 -5.03
C VAL A 187 -17.00 -2.41 -3.85
N GLU A 188 -18.30 -2.58 -4.04
CA GLU A 188 -19.28 -2.35 -2.99
C GLU A 188 -19.40 -3.54 -2.03
N ALA A 189 -20.00 -3.29 -0.85
CA ALA A 189 -20.16 -4.32 0.18
C ALA A 189 -21.02 -5.47 -0.33
N GLY A 190 -20.44 -6.67 -0.39
CA GLY A 190 -21.13 -7.88 -0.87
C GLY A 190 -21.06 -8.07 -2.39
N GLU A 191 -20.39 -7.18 -3.12
CA GLU A 191 -20.20 -7.27 -4.56
C GLU A 191 -18.92 -8.03 -4.90
N PRO A 192 -18.90 -8.99 -5.84
CA PRO A 192 -17.66 -9.53 -6.39
C PRO A 192 -17.00 -8.55 -7.37
N ALA A 193 -15.66 -8.62 -7.49
CA ALA A 193 -14.90 -7.69 -8.33
C ALA A 193 -15.35 -7.70 -9.81
N GLU A 194 -15.72 -8.86 -10.34
CA GLU A 194 -16.21 -9.02 -11.71
C GLU A 194 -17.52 -8.26 -11.94
N HIS A 195 -18.41 -8.19 -10.93
CA HIS A 195 -19.64 -7.41 -11.00
C HIS A 195 -19.35 -5.91 -10.90
N ALA A 196 -18.38 -5.51 -10.06
CA ALA A 196 -17.92 -4.12 -9.97
C ALA A 196 -17.39 -3.62 -11.32
N VAL A 197 -16.66 -4.43 -12.09
CA VAL A 197 -16.23 -4.07 -13.46
C VAL A 197 -17.42 -3.76 -14.35
N VAL A 198 -18.41 -4.64 -14.38
CA VAL A 198 -19.60 -4.46 -15.23
C VAL A 198 -20.38 -3.20 -14.83
N ARG A 199 -20.60 -3.00 -13.53
CA ARG A 199 -21.33 -1.85 -12.99
C ARG A 199 -20.61 -0.53 -13.26
N GLU A 200 -19.35 -0.41 -12.85
CA GLU A 200 -18.56 0.84 -13.01
C GLU A 200 -18.41 1.24 -14.47
N VAL A 201 -18.16 0.28 -15.38
CA VAL A 201 -18.08 0.58 -16.81
C VAL A 201 -19.42 1.06 -17.35
N ALA A 202 -20.54 0.45 -16.97
CA ALA A 202 -21.86 0.88 -17.39
C ALA A 202 -22.22 2.28 -16.84
N GLU A 203 -21.89 2.56 -15.56
CA GLU A 203 -22.18 3.85 -14.91
C GLU A 203 -21.35 4.99 -15.50
N GLU A 204 -20.06 4.76 -15.78
CA GLU A 204 -19.16 5.81 -16.27
C GLU A 204 -19.25 6.04 -17.79
N THR A 205 -19.60 5.01 -18.57
CA THR A 205 -19.50 5.07 -20.02
C THR A 205 -20.78 4.65 -20.79
N THR A 206 -21.75 4.06 -20.13
CA THR A 206 -22.94 3.41 -20.74
C THR A 206 -22.60 2.18 -21.62
N LEU A 207 -21.36 1.72 -21.62
CA LEU A 207 -20.94 0.53 -22.37
C LEU A 207 -21.35 -0.75 -21.64
N THR A 208 -21.64 -1.80 -22.43
CA THR A 208 -21.91 -3.14 -21.90
C THR A 208 -20.68 -4.01 -22.03
N ILE A 209 -20.22 -4.59 -20.93
CA ILE A 209 -19.11 -5.56 -20.89
C ILE A 209 -19.64 -6.94 -21.25
N THR A 210 -18.98 -7.64 -22.15
CA THR A 210 -19.31 -9.02 -22.56
C THR A 210 -18.49 -10.06 -21.82
N SER A 211 -17.26 -9.69 -21.38
CA SER A 211 -16.38 -10.55 -20.59
C SER A 211 -15.38 -9.73 -19.81
N ALA A 212 -14.90 -10.25 -18.69
CA ALA A 212 -13.80 -9.68 -17.91
C ALA A 212 -12.77 -10.76 -17.59
N CYS A 213 -11.49 -10.39 -17.60
CA CYS A 213 -10.38 -11.29 -17.29
C CYS A 213 -9.51 -10.63 -16.22
N TYR A 214 -9.22 -11.34 -15.12
CA TYR A 214 -8.31 -10.88 -14.09
C TYR A 214 -6.88 -11.02 -14.55
N ILE A 215 -6.11 -9.95 -14.50
CA ILE A 215 -4.68 -9.92 -14.88
C ILE A 215 -3.73 -9.71 -13.70
N GLY A 216 -4.21 -9.18 -12.60
CA GLY A 216 -3.36 -8.97 -11.41
C GLY A 216 -3.96 -8.00 -10.43
N SER A 217 -3.23 -7.77 -9.33
CA SER A 217 -3.58 -6.77 -8.33
C SER A 217 -2.42 -5.80 -8.10
N GLN A 218 -2.76 -4.59 -7.64
CA GLN A 218 -1.81 -3.54 -7.33
C GLN A 218 -2.17 -2.86 -6.00
N ALA A 219 -1.23 -2.79 -5.07
CA ALA A 219 -1.36 -1.95 -3.89
C ALA A 219 -1.38 -0.47 -4.29
N TRP A 220 -2.38 0.26 -3.79
CA TRP A 220 -2.56 1.69 -4.05
C TRP A 220 -2.90 2.41 -2.74
N PRO A 221 -1.91 2.67 -1.86
CA PRO A 221 -2.14 3.23 -0.53
C PRO A 221 -2.41 4.75 -0.57
N PHE A 222 -3.27 5.19 -1.48
CA PHE A 222 -3.68 6.59 -1.66
C PHE A 222 -5.20 6.72 -1.72
N PRO A 223 -5.92 6.60 -0.56
CA PRO A 223 -5.35 6.41 0.78
C PRO A 223 -5.07 4.95 1.17
N ARG A 224 -5.77 3.92 0.64
CA ARG A 224 -5.65 2.53 1.12
C ARG A 224 -6.29 1.47 0.22
N SER A 225 -6.26 1.69 -1.08
CA SER A 225 -6.89 0.75 -2.02
C SER A 225 -6.00 -0.44 -2.37
N LEU A 226 -6.65 -1.57 -2.64
CA LEU A 226 -6.10 -2.68 -3.40
C LEU A 226 -6.88 -2.76 -4.71
N MET A 227 -6.17 -2.53 -5.83
CA MET A 227 -6.76 -2.53 -7.17
C MET A 227 -6.68 -3.93 -7.77
N PHE A 228 -7.75 -4.38 -8.42
CA PHE A 228 -7.88 -5.65 -9.13
C PHE A 228 -8.02 -5.45 -10.62
#